data_0124b36d893a318f0d68904e05038b8c
#
_entry.id   0124b36d893a318f0d68904e05038b8c
#
_cell.length_a   1.000
_cell.length_b   1.000
_cell.length_c   1.000
_cell.angle_alpha   90.00
_cell.angle_beta   90.00
_cell.angle_gamma   90.00
#
_symmetry.space_group_name_H-M   'P 1'
#
loop_
_entity.id
_entity.type
_entity.pdbx_description
1 polymer ?
#
loop_
_entity_poly.entity_id
_entity_poly.type
_entity_poly.pdbx_seq_one_letter_code
_entity_poly.pdbx_strand_id
1 'polypeptide(L)'
;PYRRQRQMCIRDSKVTVKIDGIAASAASVVAMAGDETLISPTGYLMIHNPMTYASGNKAEMEKAISLLDEIKEGIINAYARKTGLSRNKISKLMDDETWLNAEKAQQLGFADGILFSDKDRKKSSLPEKEEPEPDEKQMSMLYSPIRTTASLMQKISAITPQCVPINQLDKRLAL
;
A
#
# COMPACT_ATOMS: atom_id res chain seq x y z
N PRO A 1 -24.00 -13.79 -14.56
CA PRO A 1 -24.39 -12.37 -14.72
C PRO A 1 -23.53 -11.41 -13.87
N TYR A 2 -23.21 -11.79 -12.65
CA TYR A 2 -22.46 -10.92 -11.73
C TYR A 2 -21.03 -10.54 -12.20
N ARG A 3 -20.32 -11.42 -12.90
CA ARG A 3 -18.98 -11.12 -13.42
C ARG A 3 -19.00 -10.13 -14.59
N ARG A 4 -19.98 -10.21 -15.44
CA ARG A 4 -20.15 -9.30 -16.59
C ARG A 4 -20.52 -7.88 -16.13
N GLN A 5 -21.42 -7.76 -15.15
CA GLN A 5 -21.79 -6.48 -14.57
C GLN A 5 -20.62 -5.81 -13.84
N ARG A 6 -19.79 -6.57 -13.11
CA ARG A 6 -18.60 -6.00 -12.45
C ARG A 6 -17.58 -5.49 -13.48
N GLN A 7 -17.35 -6.21 -14.57
CA GLN A 7 -16.47 -5.74 -15.64
C GLN A 7 -17.06 -4.53 -16.39
N MET A 8 -18.36 -4.45 -16.57
CA MET A 8 -19.02 -3.29 -17.16
C MET A 8 -18.91 -2.06 -16.24
N CYS A 9 -19.18 -2.20 -14.95
CA CYS A 9 -19.03 -1.09 -13.99
C CYS A 9 -17.58 -0.56 -13.89
N ILE A 10 -16.58 -1.45 -13.95
CA ILE A 10 -15.16 -1.06 -13.95
C ILE A 10 -14.78 -0.35 -15.25
N ARG A 11 -15.37 -0.75 -16.36
CA ARG A 11 -15.06 -0.20 -17.69
C ARG A 11 -15.61 1.22 -17.89
N ASP A 12 -16.74 1.52 -17.29
CA ASP A 12 -17.47 2.78 -17.52
C ASP A 12 -17.38 3.76 -16.34
N SER A 13 -16.72 3.36 -15.23
CA SER A 13 -16.51 4.20 -14.05
C SER A 13 -15.07 4.69 -13.95
N LYS A 14 -14.89 5.92 -13.48
CA LYS A 14 -13.58 6.49 -13.16
C LYS A 14 -12.92 5.65 -12.06
N VAL A 15 -11.71 5.14 -12.32
CA VAL A 15 -10.92 4.36 -11.38
C VAL A 15 -9.89 5.26 -10.71
N THR A 16 -10.03 5.48 -9.42
CA THR A 16 -9.04 6.19 -8.61
C THR A 16 -8.18 5.19 -7.86
N VAL A 17 -6.87 5.23 -8.10
CA VAL A 17 -5.86 4.43 -7.38
C VAL A 17 -5.31 5.25 -6.23
N LYS A 18 -5.25 4.65 -5.03
CA LYS A 18 -4.65 5.25 -3.84
C LYS A 18 -3.46 4.42 -3.40
N ILE A 19 -2.29 5.04 -3.32
CA ILE A 19 -1.06 4.44 -2.84
C ILE A 19 -0.87 4.88 -1.40
N ASP A 20 -1.31 4.04 -0.45
CA ASP A 20 -1.24 4.36 0.99
C ASP A 20 0.12 4.06 1.60
N GLY A 21 0.89 3.17 0.99
CA GLY A 21 2.22 2.77 1.44
C GLY A 21 3.21 2.69 0.29
N ILE A 22 3.50 1.48 -0.20
CA ILE A 22 4.51 1.23 -1.23
C ILE A 22 3.86 0.63 -2.47
N ALA A 23 4.10 1.25 -3.63
CA ALA A 23 3.81 0.69 -4.95
C ALA A 23 5.12 0.46 -5.70
N ALA A 24 5.70 -0.73 -5.56
CA ALA A 24 6.98 -1.08 -6.15
C ALA A 24 6.84 -2.09 -7.28
N SER A 25 7.74 -2.00 -8.30
CA SER A 25 7.83 -2.98 -9.37
C SER A 25 6.50 -3.14 -10.13
N ALA A 26 5.95 -4.34 -10.22
CA ALA A 26 4.66 -4.59 -10.88
C ALA A 26 3.52 -3.76 -10.30
N ALA A 27 3.51 -3.48 -8.99
CA ALA A 27 2.49 -2.65 -8.36
C ALA A 27 2.53 -1.20 -8.87
N SER A 28 3.69 -0.66 -9.21
CA SER A 28 3.80 0.67 -9.81
C SER A 28 3.18 0.71 -11.21
N VAL A 29 3.34 -0.36 -12.00
CA VAL A 29 2.70 -0.48 -13.32
C VAL A 29 1.17 -0.58 -13.19
N VAL A 30 0.69 -1.38 -12.22
CA VAL A 30 -0.76 -1.49 -11.94
C VAL A 30 -1.34 -0.13 -11.51
N ALA A 31 -0.60 0.65 -10.73
CA ALA A 31 -1.03 1.98 -10.31
C ALA A 31 -1.25 2.94 -11.51
N MET A 32 -0.51 2.74 -12.62
CA MET A 32 -0.68 3.56 -13.83
C MET A 32 -1.96 3.24 -14.62
N ALA A 33 -2.67 2.16 -14.28
CA ALA A 33 -3.94 1.80 -14.92
C ALA A 33 -5.12 2.65 -14.41
N GLY A 34 -4.96 3.40 -13.32
CA GLY A 34 -5.99 4.30 -12.81
C GLY A 34 -6.14 5.56 -13.65
N ASP A 35 -7.38 6.05 -13.77
CA ASP A 35 -7.66 7.36 -14.35
C ASP A 35 -7.05 8.48 -13.49
N GLU A 36 -7.06 8.27 -12.17
CA GLU A 36 -6.46 9.15 -11.19
C GLU A 36 -5.62 8.33 -10.20
N THR A 37 -4.40 8.75 -9.95
CA THR A 37 -3.48 8.09 -9.02
C THR A 37 -3.11 9.08 -7.92
N LEU A 38 -3.47 8.76 -6.68
CA LEU A 38 -3.18 9.55 -5.49
C LEU A 38 -2.18 8.79 -4.62
N ILE A 39 -1.23 9.50 -4.01
CA ILE A 39 -0.21 8.90 -3.15
C ILE A 39 -0.25 9.52 -1.75
N SER A 40 -0.10 8.69 -0.71
CA SER A 40 0.03 9.16 0.66
C SER A 40 1.30 10.00 0.83
N PRO A 41 1.33 11.02 1.70
CA PRO A 41 2.55 11.81 1.99
C PRO A 41 3.75 10.94 2.39
N THR A 42 3.49 9.80 3.02
CA THR A 42 4.50 8.80 3.43
C THR A 42 4.64 7.65 2.44
N GLY A 43 3.93 7.73 1.32
CA GLY A 43 3.95 6.68 0.28
C GLY A 43 5.20 6.75 -0.59
N TYR A 44 5.56 5.59 -1.14
CA TYR A 44 6.67 5.44 -2.08
C TYR A 44 6.22 4.70 -3.34
N LEU A 45 6.81 5.10 -4.45
CA LEU A 45 6.68 4.40 -5.71
C LEU A 45 8.09 4.01 -6.19
N MET A 46 8.28 2.76 -6.64
CA MET A 46 9.56 2.30 -7.15
C MET A 46 9.39 1.71 -8.54
N ILE A 47 10.29 2.12 -9.42
CA ILE A 47 10.37 1.63 -10.79
C ILE A 47 11.75 1.06 -11.07
N HIS A 48 11.80 -0.09 -11.72
CA HIS A 48 13.03 -0.76 -12.11
C HIS A 48 12.83 -1.59 -13.38
N ASN A 49 13.92 -2.12 -13.92
CA ASN A 49 13.87 -3.04 -15.05
C ASN A 49 13.23 -4.38 -14.66
N PRO A 50 12.54 -5.04 -15.60
CA PRO A 50 12.05 -6.39 -15.36
C PRO A 50 13.21 -7.36 -15.11
N MET A 51 12.99 -8.33 -14.24
CA MET A 51 13.96 -9.36 -13.90
C MET A 51 13.35 -10.75 -14.08
N THR A 52 14.17 -11.72 -14.46
CA THR A 52 13.79 -13.13 -14.53
C THR A 52 14.95 -14.03 -14.16
N TYR A 53 14.65 -15.26 -13.81
CA TYR A 53 15.62 -16.33 -13.69
C TYR A 53 15.51 -17.21 -14.93
N ALA A 54 16.63 -17.45 -15.59
CA ALA A 54 16.70 -18.32 -16.75
C ALA A 54 17.82 -19.35 -16.56
N SER A 55 17.59 -20.59 -17.00
CA SER A 55 18.58 -21.65 -17.04
C SER A 55 18.39 -22.45 -18.31
N GLY A 56 19.49 -22.91 -18.89
CA GLY A 56 19.46 -23.70 -20.11
C GLY A 56 20.63 -23.43 -21.03
N ASN A 57 20.48 -23.76 -22.30
CA ASN A 57 21.48 -23.53 -23.33
C ASN A 57 21.46 -22.07 -23.82
N LYS A 58 22.41 -21.74 -24.71
CA LYS A 58 22.55 -20.38 -25.27
C LYS A 58 21.23 -19.84 -25.86
N ALA A 59 20.51 -20.67 -26.63
CA ALA A 59 19.29 -20.23 -27.28
C ALA A 59 18.17 -19.89 -26.26
N GLU A 60 18.12 -20.58 -25.12
CA GLU A 60 17.19 -20.30 -24.06
C GLU A 60 17.53 -19.00 -23.31
N MET A 61 18.82 -18.69 -23.15
CA MET A 61 19.27 -17.40 -22.62
C MET A 61 18.91 -16.24 -23.55
N GLU A 62 19.12 -16.40 -24.86
CA GLU A 62 18.77 -15.37 -25.86
C GLU A 62 17.26 -15.11 -25.87
N LYS A 63 16.42 -16.14 -25.72
CA LYS A 63 14.97 -15.98 -25.59
C LYS A 63 14.59 -15.22 -24.32
N ALA A 64 15.25 -15.51 -23.20
CA ALA A 64 14.98 -14.80 -21.96
C ALA A 64 15.36 -13.31 -22.06
N ILE A 65 16.47 -12.97 -22.72
CA ILE A 65 16.86 -11.59 -22.98
C ILE A 65 15.80 -10.89 -23.83
N SER A 66 15.41 -11.50 -24.97
CA SER A 66 14.40 -10.92 -25.84
C SER A 66 13.07 -10.70 -25.13
N LEU A 67 12.67 -11.64 -24.26
CA LEU A 67 11.46 -11.49 -23.44
C LEU A 67 11.54 -10.31 -22.47
N LEU A 68 12.68 -10.13 -21.82
CA LEU A 68 12.90 -8.99 -20.91
C LEU A 68 12.84 -7.65 -21.65
N ASP A 69 13.40 -7.57 -22.87
CA ASP A 69 13.34 -6.38 -23.69
C ASP A 69 11.89 -6.03 -24.07
N GLU A 70 11.09 -6.99 -24.50
CA GLU A 70 9.67 -6.80 -24.81
C GLU A 70 8.88 -6.35 -23.59
N ILE A 71 9.11 -6.97 -22.42
CA ILE A 71 8.45 -6.57 -21.16
C ILE A 71 8.86 -5.14 -20.78
N LYS A 72 10.15 -4.79 -20.91
CA LYS A 72 10.66 -3.45 -20.62
C LYS A 72 9.96 -2.41 -21.49
N GLU A 73 9.82 -2.67 -22.79
CA GLU A 73 9.10 -1.79 -23.71
C GLU A 73 7.63 -1.59 -23.32
N GLY A 74 6.95 -2.67 -22.93
CA GLY A 74 5.57 -2.61 -22.42
C GLY A 74 5.43 -1.74 -21.17
N ILE A 75 6.35 -1.88 -20.21
CA ILE A 75 6.41 -1.09 -18.98
C ILE A 75 6.65 0.39 -19.30
N ILE A 76 7.61 0.69 -20.18
CA ILE A 76 7.91 2.07 -20.63
C ILE A 76 6.67 2.70 -21.25
N ASN A 77 5.91 1.96 -22.07
CA ASN A 77 4.67 2.46 -22.66
C ASN A 77 3.63 2.83 -21.59
N ALA A 78 3.47 2.01 -20.55
CA ALA A 78 2.55 2.27 -19.46
C ALA A 78 2.93 3.56 -18.71
N TYR A 79 4.21 3.72 -18.37
CA TYR A 79 4.69 4.92 -17.69
C TYR A 79 4.62 6.17 -18.58
N ALA A 80 5.02 6.07 -19.83
CA ALA A 80 4.98 7.20 -20.76
C ALA A 80 3.56 7.74 -20.97
N ARG A 81 2.58 6.83 -21.07
CA ARG A 81 1.16 7.20 -21.20
C ARG A 81 0.65 7.98 -19.99
N LYS A 82 1.06 7.59 -18.78
CA LYS A 82 0.60 8.24 -17.54
C LYS A 82 1.35 9.53 -17.25
N THR A 83 2.69 9.51 -17.38
CA THR A 83 3.56 10.61 -16.96
C THR A 83 3.79 11.67 -18.03
N GLY A 84 3.64 11.31 -19.31
CA GLY A 84 4.04 12.17 -20.44
C GLY A 84 5.55 12.34 -20.60
N LEU A 85 6.37 11.61 -19.81
CA LEU A 85 7.83 11.67 -19.91
C LEU A 85 8.34 10.99 -21.19
N SER A 86 9.52 11.42 -21.66
CA SER A 86 10.17 10.75 -22.78
C SER A 86 10.61 9.34 -22.42
N ARG A 87 10.55 8.42 -23.37
CA ARG A 87 10.95 7.01 -23.22
C ARG A 87 12.38 6.88 -22.66
N ASN A 88 13.33 7.68 -23.16
CA ASN A 88 14.72 7.67 -22.70
C ASN A 88 14.84 8.06 -21.22
N LYS A 89 14.04 9.03 -20.76
CA LYS A 89 14.05 9.43 -19.34
C LYS A 89 13.47 8.33 -18.46
N ILE A 90 12.39 7.67 -18.89
CA ILE A 90 11.79 6.56 -18.18
C ILE A 90 12.75 5.37 -18.13
N SER A 91 13.38 4.99 -19.27
CA SER A 91 14.36 3.91 -19.30
C SER A 91 15.50 4.16 -18.32
N LYS A 92 16.04 5.38 -18.29
CA LYS A 92 17.10 5.74 -17.35
C LYS A 92 16.63 5.63 -15.88
N LEU A 93 15.44 6.09 -15.55
CA LEU A 93 14.89 5.95 -14.20
C LEU A 93 14.70 4.48 -13.81
N MET A 94 14.35 3.61 -14.75
CA MET A 94 14.24 2.16 -14.54
C MET A 94 15.62 1.51 -14.39
N ASP A 95 16.60 1.91 -15.20
CA ASP A 95 17.98 1.41 -15.12
C ASP A 95 18.62 1.76 -13.77
N ASP A 96 18.29 2.93 -13.23
CA ASP A 96 18.79 3.44 -11.94
C ASP A 96 18.01 2.89 -10.72
N GLU A 97 17.00 2.01 -10.90
CA GLU A 97 16.09 1.54 -9.84
C GLU A 97 15.61 2.71 -8.97
N THR A 98 14.75 3.55 -9.53
CA THR A 98 14.40 4.81 -8.89
C THR A 98 13.27 4.66 -7.88
N TRP A 99 13.54 5.11 -6.65
CA TRP A 99 12.57 5.27 -5.59
C TRP A 99 12.04 6.71 -5.56
N LEU A 100 10.75 6.87 -5.63
CA LEU A 100 10.06 8.16 -5.66
C LEU A 100 9.22 8.31 -4.40
N ASN A 101 9.46 9.38 -3.63
CA ASN A 101 8.53 9.82 -2.60
C ASN A 101 7.31 10.50 -3.23
N ALA A 102 6.33 10.86 -2.42
CA ALA A 102 5.07 11.45 -2.89
C ALA A 102 5.28 12.69 -3.77
N GLU A 103 6.18 13.60 -3.36
CA GLU A 103 6.45 14.84 -4.08
C GLU A 103 7.10 14.58 -5.44
N LYS A 104 8.13 13.73 -5.50
CA LYS A 104 8.80 13.36 -6.76
C LYS A 104 7.88 12.58 -7.69
N ALA A 105 7.05 11.69 -7.13
CA ALA A 105 6.06 10.95 -7.92
C ALA A 105 5.07 11.91 -8.58
N GLN A 106 4.61 12.93 -7.85
CA GLN A 106 3.74 13.97 -8.40
C GLN A 106 4.46 14.85 -9.44
N GLN A 107 5.68 15.32 -9.14
CA GLN A 107 6.47 16.15 -10.07
C GLN A 107 6.78 15.46 -11.39
N LEU A 108 7.00 14.16 -11.36
CA LEU A 108 7.28 13.36 -12.55
C LEU A 108 6.00 12.81 -13.23
N GLY A 109 4.82 13.08 -12.68
CA GLY A 109 3.53 12.70 -13.26
C GLY A 109 3.12 11.24 -13.00
N PHE A 110 3.81 10.52 -12.10
CA PHE A 110 3.41 9.17 -11.67
C PHE A 110 2.21 9.22 -10.71
N ALA A 111 2.01 10.32 -10.01
CA ALA A 111 0.84 10.58 -9.20
C ALA A 111 0.20 11.91 -9.60
N ASP A 112 -1.14 11.95 -9.63
CA ASP A 112 -1.91 13.15 -9.94
C ASP A 112 -2.05 14.07 -8.72
N GLY A 113 -1.97 13.51 -7.51
CA GLY A 113 -2.08 14.26 -6.27
C GLY A 113 -1.55 13.51 -5.05
N ILE A 114 -1.36 14.27 -3.97
CA ILE A 114 -0.98 13.73 -2.66
C ILE A 114 -2.22 13.69 -1.78
N LEU A 115 -2.49 12.52 -1.17
CA LEU A 115 -3.59 12.32 -0.21
C LEU A 115 -3.36 13.19 1.05
N PHE A 116 -4.44 13.60 1.68
CA PHE A 116 -4.39 14.37 2.94
C PHE A 116 -3.62 15.70 2.83
N SER A 117 -3.51 16.27 1.62
CA SER A 117 -2.97 17.62 1.46
C SER A 117 -3.90 18.64 2.16
N ASP A 118 -3.35 19.79 2.59
CA ASP A 118 -4.12 20.83 3.30
C ASP A 118 -5.35 21.35 2.51
N LYS A 119 -5.40 21.07 1.19
CA LYS A 119 -6.57 21.33 0.36
C LYS A 119 -7.74 20.37 0.68
N ASP A 120 -7.47 19.16 1.14
CA ASP A 120 -8.48 18.18 1.51
C ASP A 120 -9.00 18.41 2.93
N ARG A 121 -8.17 18.96 3.83
CA ARG A 121 -8.59 19.40 5.17
C ARG A 121 -9.68 20.47 5.13
N LYS A 122 -9.64 21.39 4.14
CA LYS A 122 -10.68 22.42 3.99
C LYS A 122 -12.02 21.89 3.47
N LYS A 123 -12.07 20.69 2.87
CA LYS A 123 -13.32 20.05 2.42
C LYS A 123 -13.95 19.14 3.50
N SER A 124 -13.18 18.68 4.45
CA SER A 124 -13.61 17.86 5.59
C SER A 124 -13.67 18.73 6.86
N SER A 125 -14.39 19.84 6.82
CA SER A 125 -14.74 20.58 8.03
C SER A 125 -15.87 19.84 8.77
N LEU A 126 -15.53 18.75 9.41
CA LEU A 126 -16.17 18.43 10.68
C LEU A 126 -15.79 19.58 11.63
N PRO A 127 -16.73 20.16 12.40
CA PRO A 127 -16.38 21.21 13.33
C PRO A 127 -15.29 20.66 14.27
N GLU A 128 -14.12 21.31 14.25
CA GLU A 128 -13.13 21.10 15.30
C GLU A 128 -13.86 21.33 16.62
N LYS A 129 -14.17 20.26 17.33
CA LYS A 129 -14.40 20.38 18.75
C LYS A 129 -13.06 20.82 19.29
N GLU A 130 -12.97 22.09 19.68
CA GLU A 130 -11.93 22.54 20.61
C GLU A 130 -12.04 21.64 21.84
N GLU A 131 -11.28 20.57 21.86
CA GLU A 131 -11.04 19.84 23.10
C GLU A 131 -10.17 20.79 23.93
N PRO A 132 -10.60 21.17 25.13
CA PRO A 132 -9.78 21.99 26.00
C PRO A 132 -8.46 21.28 26.21
N GLU A 133 -7.34 22.02 26.02
CA GLU A 133 -6.00 21.49 26.28
C GLU A 133 -5.99 20.78 27.64
N PRO A 134 -5.67 19.50 27.71
CA PRO A 134 -5.70 18.77 28.97
C PRO A 134 -4.61 19.33 29.86
N ASP A 135 -5.02 19.80 31.05
CA ASP A 135 -4.13 20.30 32.11
C ASP A 135 -3.00 19.29 32.33
N GLU A 136 -1.75 19.73 32.40
CA GLU A 136 -0.54 18.85 32.52
C GLU A 136 -0.69 17.81 33.66
N LYS A 137 -1.49 18.13 34.69
CA LYS A 137 -1.84 17.20 35.77
C LYS A 137 -2.77 16.06 35.30
N GLN A 138 -3.63 16.27 34.31
CA GLN A 138 -4.49 15.22 33.77
C GLN A 138 -3.73 14.29 32.82
N MET A 139 -2.77 14.82 32.07
CA MET A 139 -1.90 13.99 31.20
C MET A 139 -1.06 13.01 32.01
N SER A 140 -0.51 13.42 33.15
CA SER A 140 0.29 12.54 34.01
C SER A 140 -0.53 11.39 34.63
N MET A 141 -1.83 11.58 34.81
CA MET A 141 -2.75 10.53 35.30
C MET A 141 -3.18 9.54 34.20
N LEU A 142 -3.23 9.97 32.93
CA LEU A 142 -3.63 9.10 31.82
C LEU A 142 -2.53 8.10 31.42
N TYR A 143 -1.28 8.46 31.63
CA TYR A 143 -0.10 7.65 31.30
C TYR A 143 0.60 7.03 32.53
N SER A 144 -0.10 6.84 33.62
CA SER A 144 0.48 6.13 34.78
C SER A 144 0.76 4.66 34.41
N PRO A 145 2.02 4.20 34.45
CA PRO A 145 2.37 2.80 34.12
C PRO A 145 1.60 1.78 34.98
N ILE A 146 1.22 2.14 36.18
CA ILE A 146 0.44 1.29 37.11
C ILE A 146 -0.98 1.07 36.60
N ARG A 147 -1.64 2.09 36.01
CA ARG A 147 -3.00 1.94 35.47
C ARG A 147 -3.02 1.14 34.16
N THR A 148 -2.04 1.33 33.30
CA THR A 148 -1.93 0.58 32.03
C THR A 148 -1.62 -0.90 32.30
N THR A 149 -0.75 -1.22 33.23
CA THR A 149 -0.48 -2.61 33.60
C THR A 149 -1.66 -3.29 34.30
N ALA A 150 -2.39 -2.59 35.18
CA ALA A 150 -3.58 -3.13 35.81
C ALA A 150 -4.72 -3.41 34.79
N SER A 151 -4.94 -2.51 33.84
CA SER A 151 -5.92 -2.69 32.77
C SER A 151 -5.56 -3.82 31.80
N LEU A 152 -4.26 -3.99 31.48
CA LEU A 152 -3.75 -5.11 30.68
C LEU A 152 -3.88 -6.45 31.42
N MET A 153 -3.53 -6.50 32.69
CA MET A 153 -3.69 -7.70 33.52
C MET A 153 -5.15 -8.13 33.62
N GLN A 154 -6.07 -7.19 33.77
CA GLN A 154 -7.51 -7.47 33.81
C GLN A 154 -8.04 -8.01 32.47
N LYS A 155 -7.52 -7.52 31.33
CA LYS A 155 -7.87 -8.04 30.02
C LYS A 155 -7.26 -9.43 29.76
N ILE A 156 -6.04 -9.69 30.24
CA ILE A 156 -5.39 -10.99 30.11
C ILE A 156 -6.12 -12.03 30.96
N SER A 157 -6.53 -11.71 32.21
CA SER A 157 -7.30 -12.63 33.05
C SER A 157 -8.68 -12.96 32.50
N ALA A 158 -9.28 -12.05 31.72
CA ALA A 158 -10.56 -12.28 31.04
C ALA A 158 -10.42 -13.17 29.78
N ILE A 159 -9.22 -13.26 29.19
CA ILE A 159 -8.94 -14.05 27.97
C ILE A 159 -8.37 -15.41 28.32
N THR A 160 -7.79 -15.60 29.51
CA THR A 160 -7.24 -16.89 29.92
C THR A 160 -8.37 -17.90 30.08
N PRO A 161 -8.45 -18.94 29.23
CA PRO A 161 -9.50 -19.97 29.39
C PRO A 161 -9.31 -20.59 30.76
N GLN A 162 -10.40 -20.68 31.54
CA GLN A 162 -10.37 -21.39 32.83
C GLN A 162 -9.89 -22.81 32.56
N CYS A 163 -8.74 -23.16 33.16
CA CYS A 163 -8.19 -24.50 33.08
C CYS A 163 -9.25 -25.48 33.61
N VAL A 164 -9.80 -26.30 32.75
CA VAL A 164 -10.75 -27.33 33.14
C VAL A 164 -9.96 -28.37 33.94
N PRO A 165 -10.28 -28.67 35.20
CA PRO A 165 -9.57 -29.62 35.99
C PRO A 165 -9.57 -30.99 35.29
N ILE A 166 -8.43 -31.69 35.34
CA ILE A 166 -8.17 -32.97 34.64
C ILE A 166 -9.25 -34.00 34.89
N ASN A 167 -9.84 -34.02 36.06
CA ASN A 167 -10.95 -34.92 36.44
C ASN A 167 -12.27 -34.67 35.67
N GLN A 168 -12.42 -33.56 34.98
CA GLN A 168 -13.57 -33.32 34.08
C GLN A 168 -13.29 -33.73 32.63
N LEU A 169 -12.02 -33.82 32.22
CA LEU A 169 -11.61 -34.33 30.91
C LEU A 169 -11.83 -35.84 30.80
N ASP A 170 -11.53 -36.58 31.85
CA ASP A 170 -11.71 -38.07 31.90
C ASP A 170 -13.19 -38.48 31.76
N LYS A 171 -14.13 -37.66 32.21
CA LYS A 171 -15.55 -37.93 32.04
C LYS A 171 -16.09 -37.70 30.62
N ARG A 172 -15.37 -37.00 29.77
CA ARG A 172 -15.74 -36.79 28.36
C ARG A 172 -15.13 -37.81 27.39
N LEU A 173 -14.14 -38.56 27.83
CA LEU A 173 -13.51 -39.62 27.05
C LEU A 173 -14.11 -41.02 27.31
N ALA A 174 -15.07 -41.12 28.24
CA ALA A 174 -15.73 -42.39 28.64
C ALA A 174 -17.15 -42.52 28.07
N LEU A 175 -17.54 -41.73 27.07
CA LEU A 175 -18.75 -41.83 26.25
C LEU A 175 -18.35 -42.00 24.77
#